data_c809ba4195ea6247d091adb8bde14a12
#
_entry.id   c809ba4195ea6247d091adb8bde14a12
#
_cell.length_a   1.000
_cell.length_b   1.000
_cell.length_c   1.000
_cell.angle_alpha   90.00
_cell.angle_beta   90.00
_cell.angle_gamma   90.00
#
_symmetry.space_group_name_H-M   'P 1'
#
loop_
_entity.id
_entity.type
_entity.pdbx_description
1 polymer ?
#
loop_
_entity_poly.entity_id
_entity_poly.type
_entity_poly.pdbx_seq_one_letter_code
_entity_poly.pdbx_strand_id
1 'polypeptide(L)'
;ADINDIASQNIQFLYTDRVEFDSGSNLQAVELVTLVQDAVFLFPERFDDGTTETLTLGQDEDGNDILIEGFFLDDSELVLTNEKPYVVYGYAAVPMGKTLEIQAGARIHFHEDSGIIVANTGSIQANGQLSQDQDALEGEIIFEGDRLEPAFADVPGQWGAIWMTQGSTNNSFNH
;
A
#
# COMPACT_ATOMS: atom_id res chain seq x y z
N ALA A 1 -21.67 -19.97 -11.55
CA ALA A 1 -21.37 -18.64 -12.06
C ALA A 1 -20.09 -18.74 -12.89
N ASP A 2 -20.11 -18.27 -14.12
CA ASP A 2 -18.96 -18.35 -15.03
C ASP A 2 -17.93 -17.31 -14.61
N ILE A 3 -16.68 -17.75 -14.39
CA ILE A 3 -15.56 -16.90 -14.00
C ILE A 3 -15.33 -15.71 -14.98
N ASN A 4 -15.83 -15.83 -16.18
CA ASN A 4 -15.71 -14.79 -17.22
C ASN A 4 -16.72 -13.63 -17.11
N ASP A 5 -17.76 -13.76 -16.28
CA ASP A 5 -18.75 -12.69 -16.05
C ASP A 5 -18.32 -11.66 -14.99
N ILE A 6 -17.19 -11.91 -14.31
CA ILE A 6 -16.68 -11.07 -13.21
C ILE A 6 -15.64 -10.06 -13.71
N ALA A 7 -15.32 -10.03 -14.99
CA ALA A 7 -14.27 -9.23 -15.60
C ALA A 7 -14.65 -7.76 -15.88
N SER A 8 -15.53 -7.15 -15.11
CA SER A 8 -15.77 -5.72 -15.21
C SER A 8 -15.93 -5.09 -13.83
N GLN A 9 -14.90 -4.37 -13.41
CA GLN A 9 -14.86 -3.45 -12.29
C GLN A 9 -14.81 -4.10 -10.89
N ASN A 10 -13.63 -4.07 -10.28
CA ASN A 10 -13.26 -4.64 -8.96
C ASN A 10 -13.34 -6.17 -8.90
N ILE A 11 -12.23 -6.82 -9.18
CA ILE A 11 -12.12 -8.27 -9.02
C ILE A 11 -12.06 -8.55 -7.50
N GLN A 12 -13.23 -8.68 -6.90
CA GLN A 12 -13.39 -9.17 -5.53
C GLN A 12 -13.64 -10.67 -5.61
N PHE A 13 -12.75 -11.47 -5.04
CA PHE A 13 -12.94 -12.90 -4.91
C PHE A 13 -13.38 -13.23 -3.48
N LEU A 14 -14.49 -13.94 -3.35
CA LEU A 14 -14.83 -14.59 -2.09
C LEU A 14 -14.09 -15.93 -2.05
N TYR A 15 -13.06 -16.02 -1.23
CA TYR A 15 -12.44 -17.28 -0.90
C TYR A 15 -13.22 -17.91 0.26
N THR A 16 -13.74 -19.11 0.03
CA THR A 16 -14.49 -19.86 1.05
C THR A 16 -13.74 -21.13 1.41
N ASP A 17 -13.56 -21.35 2.69
CA ASP A 17 -13.03 -22.58 3.25
C ASP A 17 -13.95 -23.06 4.37
N ARG A 18 -13.82 -24.31 4.80
CA ARG A 18 -14.69 -24.92 5.77
C ARG A 18 -13.89 -25.66 6.81
N VAL A 19 -14.10 -25.29 8.07
CA VAL A 19 -13.54 -26.03 9.21
C VAL A 19 -14.63 -26.90 9.81
N GLU A 20 -14.41 -28.22 9.83
CA GLU A 20 -15.32 -29.18 10.39
C GLU A 20 -14.85 -29.64 11.78
N PHE A 21 -15.78 -29.62 12.72
CA PHE A 21 -15.61 -30.15 14.10
C PHE A 21 -16.44 -31.38 14.23
N ASP A 22 -15.81 -32.54 14.32
CA ASP A 22 -16.47 -33.84 14.52
C ASP A 22 -16.22 -34.35 15.94
N SER A 23 -17.28 -34.44 16.71
CA SER A 23 -17.28 -35.07 18.06
C SER A 23 -17.79 -36.49 18.05
N GLY A 24 -17.90 -37.13 16.88
CA GLY A 24 -18.34 -38.50 16.68
C GLY A 24 -19.88 -38.68 16.67
N SER A 25 -20.62 -37.87 17.38
CA SER A 25 -22.10 -37.87 17.37
C SER A 25 -22.70 -36.55 16.85
N ASN A 26 -21.87 -35.53 16.68
CA ASN A 26 -22.31 -34.19 16.23
C ASN A 26 -21.23 -33.58 15.37
N LEU A 27 -21.55 -33.43 14.09
CA LEU A 27 -20.71 -32.72 13.12
C LEU A 27 -21.16 -31.26 13.07
N GLN A 28 -20.25 -30.35 13.38
CA GLN A 28 -20.44 -28.91 13.23
C GLN A 28 -19.45 -28.38 12.20
N ALA A 29 -19.87 -27.42 11.43
CA ALA A 29 -19.00 -26.77 10.46
C ALA A 29 -19.08 -25.25 10.62
N VAL A 30 -17.92 -24.58 10.44
CA VAL A 30 -17.81 -23.14 10.34
C VAL A 30 -17.32 -22.83 8.93
N GLU A 31 -18.11 -22.10 8.20
CA GLU A 31 -17.69 -21.56 6.89
C GLU A 31 -16.82 -20.32 7.13
N LEU A 32 -15.58 -20.39 6.64
CA LEU A 32 -14.66 -19.25 6.61
C LEU A 32 -14.86 -18.54 5.28
N VAL A 33 -15.19 -17.27 5.32
CA VAL A 33 -15.38 -16.45 4.12
C VAL A 33 -14.41 -15.29 4.18
N THR A 34 -13.51 -15.21 3.20
CA THR A 34 -12.55 -14.14 3.07
C THR A 34 -12.77 -13.41 1.74
N LEU A 35 -12.92 -12.10 1.81
CA LEU A 35 -12.91 -11.26 0.61
C LEU A 35 -11.45 -11.05 0.18
N VAL A 36 -11.12 -11.52 -1.00
CA VAL A 36 -9.81 -11.28 -1.62
C VAL A 36 -9.96 -10.16 -2.65
N GLN A 37 -9.25 -9.07 -2.44
CA GLN A 37 -9.14 -8.00 -3.43
C GLN A 37 -7.84 -8.17 -4.20
N ASP A 38 -7.90 -7.98 -5.51
CA ASP A 38 -6.70 -7.94 -6.35
C ASP A 38 -5.99 -6.60 -6.11
N ALA A 39 -4.72 -6.64 -5.73
CA ALA A 39 -3.92 -5.48 -5.39
C ALA A 39 -2.52 -5.56 -6.03
N VAL A 40 -1.89 -4.42 -6.20
CA VAL A 40 -0.47 -4.31 -6.54
C VAL A 40 0.33 -4.22 -5.23
N PHE A 41 1.25 -5.16 -5.04
CA PHE A 41 2.10 -5.18 -3.86
C PHE A 41 3.46 -4.58 -4.18
N LEU A 42 3.86 -3.58 -3.41
CA LEU A 42 5.15 -2.91 -3.46
C LEU A 42 5.91 -3.25 -2.18
N PHE A 43 7.05 -3.90 -2.29
CA PHE A 43 7.77 -4.42 -1.13
C PHE A 43 9.28 -4.51 -1.39
N PRO A 44 10.12 -4.38 -0.34
CA PRO A 44 11.56 -4.53 -0.45
C PRO A 44 11.95 -5.98 -0.78
N GLU A 45 13.03 -6.17 -1.51
CA GLU A 45 13.56 -7.48 -1.84
C GLU A 45 13.98 -8.22 -0.56
N ARG A 46 13.68 -9.52 -0.52
CA ARG A 46 14.13 -10.40 0.53
C ARG A 46 15.21 -11.33 0.00
N PHE A 47 16.40 -11.23 0.57
CA PHE A 47 17.57 -11.99 0.13
C PHE A 47 17.60 -13.41 0.71
N ASP A 48 18.35 -14.31 0.06
CA ASP A 48 18.48 -15.73 0.46
C ASP A 48 19.08 -15.91 1.86
N ASP A 49 19.85 -14.95 2.35
CA ASP A 49 20.44 -14.95 3.69
C ASP A 49 19.43 -14.52 4.79
N GLY A 50 18.21 -14.19 4.40
CA GLY A 50 17.13 -13.78 5.29
C GLY A 50 17.11 -12.29 5.63
N THR A 51 18.02 -11.49 5.06
CA THR A 51 17.97 -10.03 5.18
C THR A 51 16.95 -9.43 4.21
N THR A 52 16.47 -8.23 4.54
CA THR A 52 15.54 -7.46 3.70
C THR A 52 16.28 -6.23 3.18
N GLU A 53 15.90 -5.79 1.99
CA GLU A 53 16.42 -4.56 1.39
C GLU A 53 16.17 -3.36 2.29
N THR A 54 17.16 -2.47 2.38
CA THR A 54 17.11 -1.29 3.23
C THR A 54 17.57 -0.04 2.49
N LEU A 55 17.06 1.10 2.94
CA LEU A 55 17.48 2.43 2.51
C LEU A 55 18.36 3.07 3.58
N THR A 56 19.40 3.75 3.16
CA THR A 56 20.24 4.55 4.06
C THR A 56 19.66 5.96 4.17
N LEU A 57 19.23 6.36 5.37
CA LEU A 57 18.69 7.69 5.65
C LEU A 57 19.78 8.73 5.95
N GLY A 58 20.98 8.28 6.30
CA GLY A 58 22.12 9.10 6.69
C GLY A 58 23.04 8.34 7.61
N GLN A 59 23.85 9.07 8.38
CA GLN A 59 24.75 8.50 9.39
C GLN A 59 24.46 9.10 10.75
N ASP A 60 24.65 8.30 11.79
CA ASP A 60 24.60 8.74 13.17
C ASP A 60 25.87 9.54 13.58
N GLU A 61 25.93 10.00 14.84
CA GLU A 61 27.07 10.77 15.36
C GLU A 61 28.39 9.96 15.39
N ASP A 62 28.30 8.63 15.39
CA ASP A 62 29.43 7.71 15.37
C ASP A 62 29.85 7.30 13.95
N GLY A 63 29.12 7.77 12.91
CA GLY A 63 29.38 7.49 11.51
C GLY A 63 28.80 6.16 11.00
N ASN A 64 27.90 5.52 11.75
CA ASN A 64 27.21 4.32 11.29
C ASN A 64 25.99 4.71 10.45
N ASP A 65 25.70 3.93 9.40
CA ASP A 65 24.53 4.16 8.56
C ASP A 65 23.23 3.91 9.34
N ILE A 66 22.31 4.88 9.23
CA ILE A 66 20.94 4.75 9.73
C ILE A 66 20.13 4.09 8.63
N LEU A 67 19.72 2.85 8.85
CA LEU A 67 18.99 2.05 7.87
C LEU A 67 17.51 1.98 8.23
N ILE A 68 16.68 1.96 7.19
CA ILE A 68 15.24 1.68 7.28
C ILE A 68 14.86 0.64 6.24
N GLU A 69 13.95 -0.27 6.58
CA GLU A 69 13.42 -1.24 5.62
C GLU A 69 12.70 -0.50 4.49
N GLY A 70 13.11 -0.75 3.25
CA GLY A 70 12.55 -0.04 2.09
C GLY A 70 13.38 -0.28 0.83
N PHE A 71 12.86 0.23 -0.27
CA PHE A 71 13.38 0.01 -1.63
C PHE A 71 13.15 1.24 -2.50
N PHE A 72 13.86 1.33 -3.61
CA PHE A 72 13.58 2.36 -4.61
C PHE A 72 12.55 1.85 -5.61
N LEU A 73 11.53 2.69 -5.89
CA LEU A 73 10.56 2.43 -6.94
C LEU A 73 11.24 2.34 -8.31
N ASP A 74 10.91 1.31 -9.08
CA ASP A 74 11.29 1.18 -10.46
C ASP A 74 10.52 2.15 -11.36
N ASP A 75 11.02 2.42 -12.57
CA ASP A 75 10.38 3.34 -13.52
C ASP A 75 8.92 2.94 -13.86
N SER A 76 8.58 1.66 -13.80
CA SER A 76 7.22 1.14 -14.00
C SER A 76 6.30 1.33 -12.80
N GLU A 77 6.84 1.64 -11.63
CA GLU A 77 6.12 1.83 -10.37
C GLU A 77 5.91 3.31 -10.02
N LEU A 78 6.43 4.22 -10.86
CA LEU A 78 6.33 5.66 -10.64
C LEU A 78 4.96 6.26 -11.02
N VAL A 79 4.02 5.46 -11.49
CA VAL A 79 2.64 5.89 -11.77
C VAL A 79 1.67 4.96 -11.06
N LEU A 80 0.99 5.49 -10.03
CA LEU A 80 -0.06 4.76 -9.32
C LEU A 80 -1.43 5.19 -9.87
N THR A 81 -2.18 4.23 -10.36
CA THR A 81 -3.50 4.45 -10.98
C THR A 81 -4.64 4.07 -10.03
N ASN A 82 -5.87 4.30 -10.43
CA ASN A 82 -7.05 3.86 -9.71
C ASN A 82 -7.60 2.49 -10.16
N GLU A 83 -6.86 1.76 -11.01
CA GLU A 83 -7.32 0.46 -11.50
C GLU A 83 -7.31 -0.63 -10.43
N LYS A 84 -6.30 -0.57 -9.54
CA LYS A 84 -6.14 -1.50 -8.42
C LYS A 84 -5.60 -0.75 -7.20
N PRO A 85 -5.95 -1.18 -5.99
CA PRO A 85 -5.30 -0.68 -4.80
C PRO A 85 -3.82 -1.12 -4.75
N TYR A 86 -3.01 -0.32 -4.11
CA TYR A 86 -1.61 -0.60 -3.83
C TYR A 86 -1.43 -0.93 -2.36
N VAL A 87 -0.61 -1.93 -2.05
CA VAL A 87 -0.23 -2.27 -0.68
C VAL A 87 1.28 -2.16 -0.58
N VAL A 88 1.75 -1.28 0.30
CA VAL A 88 3.16 -0.93 0.45
C VAL A 88 3.70 -1.52 1.74
N TYR A 89 4.77 -2.31 1.64
CA TYR A 89 5.55 -2.83 2.77
C TYR A 89 6.90 -2.11 2.82
N GLY A 90 7.32 -1.69 4.00
CA GLY A 90 8.51 -0.87 4.18
C GLY A 90 8.35 0.51 3.52
N TYR A 91 9.45 1.20 3.29
CA TYR A 91 9.41 2.52 2.66
C TYR A 91 9.68 2.45 1.16
N ALA A 92 8.68 2.82 0.35
CA ALA A 92 8.82 2.98 -1.09
C ALA A 92 9.47 4.36 -1.38
N ALA A 93 10.71 4.34 -1.87
CA ALA A 93 11.46 5.57 -2.12
C ALA A 93 11.34 6.01 -3.57
N VAL A 94 10.94 7.26 -3.78
CA VAL A 94 11.00 7.92 -5.08
C VAL A 94 12.46 8.29 -5.38
N PRO A 95 13.08 7.74 -6.45
CA PRO A 95 14.49 8.00 -6.73
C PRO A 95 14.78 9.47 -7.03
N MET A 96 16.05 9.86 -6.89
CA MET A 96 16.50 11.20 -7.25
C MET A 96 16.17 11.55 -8.70
N GLY A 97 15.62 12.75 -8.91
CA GLY A 97 15.25 13.27 -10.22
C GLY A 97 14.03 12.61 -10.86
N LYS A 98 13.34 11.71 -10.15
CA LYS A 98 12.11 11.05 -10.60
C LYS A 98 10.89 11.69 -9.95
N THR A 99 9.74 11.44 -10.55
CA THR A 99 8.45 11.88 -10.03
C THR A 99 7.54 10.66 -9.82
N LEU A 100 7.02 10.51 -8.62
CA LEU A 100 5.91 9.61 -8.36
C LEU A 100 4.61 10.35 -8.68
N GLU A 101 3.89 9.87 -9.67
CA GLU A 101 2.58 10.37 -10.05
C GLU A 101 1.50 9.47 -9.46
N ILE A 102 0.58 10.04 -8.69
CA ILE A 102 -0.56 9.31 -8.12
C ILE A 102 -1.83 9.93 -8.71
N GLN A 103 -2.55 9.11 -9.45
CA GLN A 103 -3.73 9.54 -10.20
C GLN A 103 -4.97 9.62 -9.30
N ALA A 104 -5.93 10.44 -9.73
CA ALA A 104 -7.21 10.58 -9.05
C ALA A 104 -7.90 9.23 -8.83
N GLY A 105 -8.42 9.01 -7.63
CA GLY A 105 -9.09 7.79 -7.22
C GLY A 105 -8.17 6.65 -6.78
N ALA A 106 -6.84 6.86 -6.76
CA ALA A 106 -5.90 5.83 -6.30
C ALA A 106 -6.09 5.53 -4.80
N ARG A 107 -5.89 4.27 -4.44
CA ARG A 107 -5.97 3.76 -3.06
C ARG A 107 -4.62 3.17 -2.69
N ILE A 108 -3.96 3.74 -1.68
CA ILE A 108 -2.64 3.33 -1.23
C ILE A 108 -2.74 2.92 0.23
N HIS A 109 -2.55 1.63 0.48
CA HIS A 109 -2.57 1.04 1.81
C HIS A 109 -1.13 0.77 2.25
N PHE A 110 -0.83 1.13 3.48
CA PHE A 110 0.49 0.92 4.06
C PHE A 110 0.43 -0.12 5.16
N HIS A 111 1.36 -1.05 5.12
CA HIS A 111 1.60 -1.95 6.24
C HIS A 111 2.18 -1.18 7.44
N GLU A 112 2.19 -1.80 8.62
CA GLU A 112 2.81 -1.23 9.83
C GLU A 112 4.24 -0.74 9.52
N ASP A 113 4.61 0.43 10.04
CA ASP A 113 5.92 1.08 9.83
C ASP A 113 6.33 1.33 8.36
N SER A 114 5.38 1.30 7.45
CA SER A 114 5.60 1.53 6.02
C SER A 114 5.23 2.95 5.58
N GLY A 115 5.69 3.36 4.39
CA GLY A 115 5.41 4.71 3.90
C GLY A 115 6.05 5.03 2.56
N ILE A 116 6.18 6.32 2.27
CA ILE A 116 6.85 6.83 1.08
C ILE A 116 8.00 7.75 1.50
N ILE A 117 9.14 7.65 0.83
CA ILE A 117 10.25 8.61 0.95
C ILE A 117 10.46 9.27 -0.40
N VAL A 118 10.42 10.60 -0.45
CA VAL A 118 10.78 11.36 -1.65
C VAL A 118 12.23 11.81 -1.52
N ALA A 119 13.12 11.20 -2.30
CA ALA A 119 14.55 11.48 -2.26
C ALA A 119 14.88 12.90 -2.70
N ASN A 120 16.11 13.33 -2.45
CA ASN A 120 16.63 14.62 -2.91
C ASN A 120 16.45 14.77 -4.43
N THR A 121 15.93 15.91 -4.89
CA THR A 121 15.52 16.19 -6.27
C THR A 121 14.38 15.33 -6.84
N GLY A 122 13.84 14.39 -6.07
CA GLY A 122 12.62 13.68 -6.40
C GLY A 122 11.37 14.52 -6.16
N SER A 123 10.24 14.07 -6.69
CA SER A 123 8.94 14.75 -6.57
C SER A 123 7.83 13.73 -6.30
N ILE A 124 6.76 14.17 -5.63
CA ILE A 124 5.50 13.45 -5.54
C ILE A 124 4.35 14.35 -6.02
N GLN A 125 3.53 13.84 -6.91
CA GLN A 125 2.37 14.51 -7.49
C GLN A 125 1.13 13.67 -7.20
N ALA A 126 0.51 13.91 -6.05
CA ALA A 126 -0.74 13.29 -5.66
C ALA A 126 -1.89 14.26 -5.92
N ASN A 127 -2.43 14.23 -7.12
CA ASN A 127 -3.43 15.17 -7.58
C ASN A 127 -4.74 14.44 -7.89
N GLY A 128 -5.59 14.27 -6.87
CA GLY A 128 -6.92 13.75 -6.97
C GLY A 128 -7.92 14.76 -7.54
N GLN A 129 -9.17 14.40 -7.50
CA GLN A 129 -10.29 15.22 -7.95
C GLN A 129 -11.40 15.15 -6.91
N LEU A 130 -12.20 16.21 -6.81
CA LEU A 130 -13.38 16.19 -5.98
C LEU A 130 -14.36 15.14 -6.51
N SER A 131 -14.76 14.20 -5.67
CA SER A 131 -15.71 13.16 -6.02
C SER A 131 -17.11 13.72 -6.20
N GLN A 132 -17.87 13.13 -7.11
CA GLN A 132 -19.30 13.41 -7.26
C GLN A 132 -20.09 12.68 -6.18
N ASP A 133 -19.67 11.47 -5.83
CA ASP A 133 -20.20 10.71 -4.70
C ASP A 133 -19.23 10.83 -3.52
N GLN A 134 -19.63 11.61 -2.51
CA GLN A 134 -18.83 11.89 -1.32
C GLN A 134 -18.76 10.70 -0.34
N ASP A 135 -19.55 9.66 -0.54
CA ASP A 135 -19.47 8.44 0.25
C ASP A 135 -18.51 7.41 -0.43
N ALA A 136 -18.47 7.41 -1.76
CA ALA A 136 -17.59 6.54 -2.54
C ALA A 136 -16.15 7.09 -2.67
N LEU A 137 -15.97 8.42 -2.60
CA LEU A 137 -14.69 9.11 -2.73
C LEU A 137 -13.90 8.69 -3.98
N GLU A 138 -14.59 8.52 -5.12
CA GLU A 138 -14.04 7.93 -6.34
C GLU A 138 -12.95 8.78 -7.01
N GLY A 139 -12.89 10.05 -6.69
CA GLY A 139 -11.91 11.00 -7.24
C GLY A 139 -10.74 11.29 -6.30
N GLU A 140 -10.92 11.15 -4.99
CA GLU A 140 -9.89 11.43 -4.00
C GLU A 140 -8.82 10.35 -3.98
N ILE A 141 -7.59 10.75 -3.68
CA ILE A 141 -6.48 9.84 -3.39
C ILE A 141 -6.51 9.53 -1.90
N ILE A 142 -6.56 8.24 -1.56
CA ILE A 142 -6.63 7.81 -0.16
C ILE A 142 -5.34 7.11 0.23
N PHE A 143 -4.73 7.60 1.32
CA PHE A 143 -3.61 6.99 2.01
C PHE A 143 -4.07 6.49 3.37
N GLU A 144 -4.00 5.19 3.61
CA GLU A 144 -4.48 4.59 4.85
C GLU A 144 -3.66 3.35 5.23
N GLY A 145 -3.88 2.79 6.42
CA GLY A 145 -3.30 1.51 6.82
C GLY A 145 -3.94 0.35 6.06
N ASP A 146 -3.24 -0.79 6.00
CA ASP A 146 -3.73 -2.01 5.36
C ASP A 146 -4.73 -2.81 6.23
N ARG A 147 -4.99 -2.35 7.46
CA ARG A 147 -5.99 -2.92 8.38
C ARG A 147 -7.36 -2.34 8.07
N LEU A 148 -8.07 -2.99 7.14
CA LEU A 148 -9.36 -2.52 6.62
C LEU A 148 -10.56 -2.95 7.48
N GLU A 149 -10.36 -3.61 8.63
CA GLU A 149 -11.43 -3.99 9.51
C GLU A 149 -12.07 -2.75 10.17
N PRO A 150 -13.40 -2.66 10.27
CA PRO A 150 -14.09 -1.48 10.81
C PRO A 150 -13.60 -1.03 12.20
N ALA A 151 -13.07 -1.95 13.00
CA ALA A 151 -12.53 -1.64 14.33
C ALA A 151 -11.22 -0.81 14.26
N PHE A 152 -10.56 -0.76 13.11
CA PHE A 152 -9.31 -0.02 12.90
C PHE A 152 -9.52 1.32 12.18
N ALA A 153 -10.71 1.61 11.65
CA ALA A 153 -10.96 2.82 10.86
C ALA A 153 -10.54 4.12 11.57
N ASP A 154 -10.70 4.18 12.89
CA ASP A 154 -10.37 5.37 13.70
C ASP A 154 -9.11 5.18 14.58
N VAL A 155 -8.33 4.11 14.37
CA VAL A 155 -7.12 3.85 15.15
C VAL A 155 -5.94 4.59 14.51
N PRO A 156 -5.31 5.56 15.18
CA PRO A 156 -4.16 6.26 14.63
C PRO A 156 -2.88 5.41 14.69
N GLY A 157 -1.88 5.79 13.88
CA GLY A 157 -0.54 5.19 13.93
C GLY A 157 -0.45 3.81 13.31
N GLN A 158 -1.32 3.49 12.34
CA GLN A 158 -1.31 2.20 11.66
C GLN A 158 -0.19 2.06 10.61
N TRP A 159 0.40 3.16 10.21
CA TRP A 159 1.48 3.21 9.24
C TRP A 159 2.45 4.35 9.57
N GLY A 160 3.59 4.40 8.88
CA GLY A 160 4.64 5.37 9.13
C GLY A 160 4.32 6.76 8.60
N ALA A 161 4.97 7.18 7.52
CA ALA A 161 4.85 8.55 7.03
C ALA A 161 5.13 8.68 5.53
N ILE A 162 4.74 9.82 4.96
CA ILE A 162 5.27 10.31 3.69
C ILE A 162 6.35 11.34 4.01
N TRP A 163 7.61 10.95 3.79
CA TRP A 163 8.77 11.79 4.08
C TRP A 163 9.28 12.49 2.82
N MET A 164 9.15 13.79 2.79
CA MET A 164 9.77 14.62 1.77
C MET A 164 11.14 15.08 2.30
N THR A 165 12.24 14.59 1.72
CA THR A 165 13.58 15.02 2.11
C THR A 165 13.79 16.50 1.82
N GLN A 166 14.77 17.13 2.45
CA GLN A 166 15.03 18.56 2.32
C GLN A 166 15.22 19.03 0.86
N GLY A 167 15.70 18.15 0.00
CA GLY A 167 15.96 18.47 -1.42
C GLY A 167 14.86 18.00 -2.37
N SER A 168 13.76 17.43 -1.89
CA SER A 168 12.62 17.11 -2.75
C SER A 168 11.95 18.38 -3.28
N THR A 169 11.47 18.34 -4.51
CA THR A 169 10.96 19.53 -5.21
C THR A 169 9.64 19.24 -5.90
N ASN A 170 8.85 20.29 -6.15
CA ASN A 170 7.59 20.20 -6.91
C ASN A 170 6.59 19.17 -6.34
N ASN A 171 6.54 19.04 -5.02
CA ASN A 171 5.60 18.17 -4.38
C ASN A 171 4.20 18.82 -4.38
N SER A 172 3.16 18.04 -4.69
CA SER A 172 1.77 18.50 -4.60
C SER A 172 0.84 17.42 -4.07
N PHE A 173 -0.13 17.86 -3.27
CA PHE A 173 -1.19 17.04 -2.73
C PHE A 173 -2.51 17.81 -2.85
N ASN A 174 -3.46 17.27 -3.62
CA ASN A 174 -4.79 17.84 -3.83
C ASN A 174 -5.82 16.72 -3.81
N HIS A 175 -6.90 16.89 -3.05
CA HIS A 175 -8.04 15.94 -2.93
C HIS A 175 -7.64 14.52 -2.60
#